data_c86cfa31063660665f4c6251493a8c31
#
_entry.id   c86cfa31063660665f4c6251493a8c31
#
_cell.length_a   1.000
_cell.length_b   1.000
_cell.length_c   1.000
_cell.angle_alpha   90.00
_cell.angle_beta   90.00
_cell.angle_gamma   90.00
#
_symmetry.space_group_name_H-M   'P 1'
#
loop_
_entity.id
_entity.type
_entity.pdbx_description
1 polymer ?
#
loop_
_entity_poly.entity_id
_entity_poly.type
_entity_poly.pdbx_seq_one_letter_code
_entity_poly.pdbx_strand_id
1 'polypeptide(L)'
;MRELTGVVVVVVGASGGLGAPIAAELRRRGSIVLGAGRSGPDIVADLRDVDAGHAVVRGALGTQGRLDGVVNAAGIVAFGDLVATDPVVIEEMFLTNALGPLWLAQAVLPTLAESKGFFANISGVVAEQSLANMVPYCASKAAISHAMPGLRREARRLGVHVADFRPPHTETGLAGRAIAGTAPPFPQGLDPDAVARRIVDAIAANEPEVASSAFD
;
A
#
# COMPACT_ATOMS: atom_id res chain seq x y z
N MET A 1 -20.50 6.73 -5.71
CA MET A 1 -19.30 7.29 -5.07
C MET A 1 -19.35 6.95 -3.60
N ARG A 2 -18.25 6.49 -3.01
CA ARG A 2 -18.15 6.17 -1.58
C ARG A 2 -18.07 7.46 -0.77
N GLU A 3 -18.94 7.61 0.22
CA GLU A 3 -18.79 8.66 1.24
C GLU A 3 -17.59 8.31 2.13
N LEU A 4 -16.73 9.28 2.40
CA LEU A 4 -15.53 9.11 3.23
C LEU A 4 -15.67 9.75 4.63
N THR A 5 -16.70 10.55 4.86
CA THR A 5 -16.94 11.19 6.16
C THR A 5 -17.29 10.16 7.23
N GLY A 6 -16.57 10.15 8.33
CA GLY A 6 -16.76 9.23 9.45
C GLY A 6 -16.29 7.77 9.17
N VAL A 7 -15.70 7.51 8.02
CA VAL A 7 -15.14 6.19 7.66
C VAL A 7 -13.83 5.96 8.41
N VAL A 8 -13.69 4.82 9.09
CA VAL A 8 -12.47 4.43 9.82
C VAL A 8 -11.51 3.71 8.85
N VAL A 9 -10.37 4.32 8.59
CA VAL A 9 -9.36 3.82 7.66
C VAL A 9 -8.03 3.61 8.36
N VAL A 10 -7.43 2.44 8.18
CA VAL A 10 -6.04 2.21 8.58
C VAL A 10 -5.14 2.42 7.36
N VAL A 11 -4.13 3.27 7.50
CA VAL A 11 -3.07 3.47 6.50
C VAL A 11 -1.82 2.78 7.00
N VAL A 12 -1.44 1.67 6.37
CA VAL A 12 -0.20 0.94 6.65
C VAL A 12 0.95 1.62 5.91
N GLY A 13 2.01 1.96 6.63
CA GLY A 13 3.07 2.82 6.09
C GLY A 13 2.75 4.32 6.20
N ALA A 14 1.88 4.72 7.14
CA ALA A 14 1.42 6.11 7.33
C ALA A 14 2.53 7.13 7.62
N SER A 15 3.71 6.72 8.08
CA SER A 15 4.88 7.59 8.26
C SER A 15 5.74 7.71 6.99
N GLY A 16 5.43 6.95 5.94
CA GLY A 16 6.16 6.97 4.67
C GLY A 16 5.80 8.16 3.78
N GLY A 17 6.66 8.42 2.78
CA GLY A 17 6.51 9.60 1.91
C GLY A 17 5.26 9.63 1.04
N LEU A 18 4.55 8.50 0.85
CA LEU A 18 3.24 8.48 0.21
C LEU A 18 2.11 8.18 1.20
N GLY A 19 2.38 7.34 2.22
CA GLY A 19 1.37 7.01 3.23
C GLY A 19 0.93 8.23 4.05
N ALA A 20 1.85 9.13 4.39
CA ALA A 20 1.52 10.35 5.14
C ALA A 20 0.61 11.31 4.34
N PRO A 21 0.89 11.65 3.07
CA PRO A 21 -0.03 12.41 2.24
C PRO A 21 -1.40 11.75 2.05
N ILE A 22 -1.45 10.41 1.85
CA ILE A 22 -2.73 9.68 1.75
C ILE A 22 -3.53 9.81 3.06
N ALA A 23 -2.88 9.62 4.20
CA ALA A 23 -3.52 9.76 5.51
C ALA A 23 -4.05 11.19 5.74
N ALA A 24 -3.28 12.21 5.33
CA ALA A 24 -3.68 13.61 5.42
C ALA A 24 -4.90 13.89 4.53
N GLU A 25 -4.90 13.43 3.28
CA GLU A 25 -6.01 13.64 2.35
C GLU A 25 -7.29 12.91 2.80
N LEU A 26 -7.19 11.67 3.32
CA LEU A 26 -8.34 10.96 3.91
C LEU A 26 -8.94 11.74 5.09
N ARG A 27 -8.09 12.28 5.99
CA ARG A 27 -8.55 13.13 7.11
C ARG A 27 -9.22 14.40 6.60
N ARG A 28 -8.66 15.04 5.58
CA ARG A 28 -9.26 16.24 4.95
C ARG A 28 -10.66 15.97 4.40
N ARG A 29 -10.93 14.72 3.97
CA ARG A 29 -12.26 14.27 3.51
C ARG A 29 -13.16 13.73 4.63
N GLY A 30 -12.76 13.94 5.88
CA GLY A 30 -13.57 13.59 7.05
C GLY A 30 -13.43 12.15 7.53
N SER A 31 -12.48 11.36 7.00
CA SER A 31 -12.20 10.01 7.52
C SER A 31 -11.49 10.05 8.86
N ILE A 32 -11.76 9.08 9.71
CA ILE A 32 -11.00 8.78 10.93
C ILE A 32 -9.83 7.89 10.49
N VAL A 33 -8.60 8.39 10.58
CA VAL A 33 -7.43 7.67 10.07
C VAL A 33 -6.52 7.24 11.19
N LEU A 34 -6.27 5.93 11.28
CA LEU A 34 -5.25 5.32 12.12
C LEU A 34 -4.01 4.99 11.29
N GLY A 35 -2.85 5.40 11.77
CA GLY A 35 -1.58 5.10 11.12
C GLY A 35 -0.95 3.81 11.66
N ALA A 36 -0.63 2.88 10.77
CA ALA A 36 0.04 1.64 11.11
C ALA A 36 1.43 1.54 10.47
N GLY A 37 2.34 0.84 11.12
CA GLY A 37 3.70 0.58 10.63
C GLY A 37 4.62 0.02 11.70
N ARG A 38 5.89 -0.22 11.36
CA ARG A 38 6.90 -0.78 12.30
C ARG A 38 7.07 0.06 13.58
N SER A 39 6.95 1.37 13.45
CA SER A 39 6.91 2.33 14.54
C SER A 39 5.67 3.23 14.37
N GLY A 40 4.54 2.61 14.03
CA GLY A 40 3.31 3.32 13.72
C GLY A 40 2.82 4.18 14.89
N PRO A 41 2.23 5.35 14.60
CA PRO A 41 1.78 6.25 15.65
C PRO A 41 0.61 5.67 16.46
N ASP A 42 -0.27 4.90 15.80
CA ASP A 42 -1.48 4.36 16.44
C ASP A 42 -1.42 2.82 16.56
N ILE A 43 -0.88 2.13 15.54
CA ILE A 43 -0.81 0.67 15.48
C ILE A 43 0.61 0.23 15.08
N VAL A 44 1.26 -0.57 15.92
CA VAL A 44 2.53 -1.22 15.56
C VAL A 44 2.23 -2.48 14.76
N ALA A 45 2.68 -2.52 13.51
CA ALA A 45 2.48 -3.64 12.60
C ALA A 45 3.63 -3.69 11.57
N ASP A 46 4.46 -4.72 11.65
CA ASP A 46 5.51 -4.98 10.67
C ASP A 46 4.98 -5.99 9.64
N LEU A 47 4.86 -5.61 8.37
CA LEU A 47 4.35 -6.49 7.31
C LEU A 47 5.18 -7.75 7.06
N ARG A 48 6.40 -7.82 7.60
CA ARG A 48 7.21 -9.05 7.58
C ARG A 48 6.71 -10.09 8.58
N ASP A 49 5.86 -9.68 9.51
CA ASP A 49 5.20 -10.57 10.47
C ASP A 49 3.82 -10.98 9.91
N VAL A 50 3.57 -12.30 9.88
CA VAL A 50 2.29 -12.85 9.44
C VAL A 50 1.11 -12.35 10.26
N ASP A 51 1.33 -11.97 11.51
CA ASP A 51 0.31 -11.46 12.43
C ASP A 51 0.06 -9.94 12.33
N ALA A 52 0.80 -9.23 11.46
CA ALA A 52 0.65 -7.78 11.29
C ALA A 52 -0.78 -7.37 10.94
N GLY A 53 -1.46 -8.15 10.09
CA GLY A 53 -2.86 -7.89 9.72
C GLY A 53 -3.82 -8.03 10.91
N HIS A 54 -3.60 -9.01 11.77
CA HIS A 54 -4.37 -9.16 13.00
C HIS A 54 -4.13 -8.03 14.00
N ALA A 55 -2.90 -7.49 14.06
CA ALA A 55 -2.61 -6.29 14.87
C ALA A 55 -3.38 -5.06 14.33
N VAL A 56 -3.47 -4.89 13.01
CA VAL A 56 -4.27 -3.83 12.37
C VAL A 56 -5.75 -3.95 12.76
N VAL A 57 -6.34 -5.14 12.65
CA VAL A 57 -7.74 -5.38 13.04
C VAL A 57 -7.96 -5.07 14.52
N ARG A 58 -7.14 -5.64 15.41
CA ARG A 58 -7.27 -5.40 16.87
C ARG A 58 -7.14 -3.92 17.21
N GLY A 59 -6.19 -3.20 16.59
CA GLY A 59 -5.98 -1.77 16.84
C GLY A 59 -7.18 -0.93 16.40
N ALA A 60 -7.74 -1.19 15.23
CA ALA A 60 -8.89 -0.46 14.72
C ALA A 60 -10.16 -0.74 15.57
N LEU A 61 -10.45 -2.00 15.83
CA LEU A 61 -11.62 -2.38 16.64
C LEU A 61 -11.50 -1.90 18.09
N GLY A 62 -10.30 -1.99 18.69
CA GLY A 62 -10.06 -1.55 20.07
C GLY A 62 -10.18 -0.05 20.28
N THR A 63 -9.90 0.77 19.26
CA THR A 63 -9.94 2.24 19.36
C THR A 63 -11.21 2.85 18.79
N GLN A 64 -11.75 2.29 17.70
CA GLN A 64 -12.88 2.86 16.96
C GLN A 64 -14.10 1.93 16.87
N GLY A 65 -13.99 0.69 17.33
CA GLY A 65 -15.08 -0.29 17.28
C GLY A 65 -15.44 -0.78 15.86
N ARG A 66 -14.74 -0.30 14.83
CA ARG A 66 -15.00 -0.65 13.42
C ARG A 66 -13.75 -0.48 12.55
N LEU A 67 -13.78 -1.10 11.37
CA LEU A 67 -12.79 -0.93 10.32
C LEU A 67 -13.53 -0.87 8.97
N ASP A 68 -13.38 0.23 8.23
CA ASP A 68 -14.08 0.45 6.96
C ASP A 68 -13.15 0.45 5.77
N GLY A 69 -11.87 0.71 5.99
CA GLY A 69 -10.89 0.73 4.91
C GLY A 69 -9.48 0.44 5.39
N VAL A 70 -8.71 -0.17 4.51
CA VAL A 70 -7.26 -0.34 4.68
C VAL A 70 -6.57 0.13 3.42
N VAL A 71 -5.57 1.02 3.58
CA VAL A 71 -4.66 1.42 2.51
C VAL A 71 -3.27 0.91 2.84
N ASN A 72 -2.75 0.00 2.02
CA ASN A 72 -1.36 -0.45 2.11
C ASN A 72 -0.46 0.44 1.26
N ALA A 73 0.22 1.37 1.90
CA ALA A 73 1.25 2.24 1.33
C ALA A 73 2.67 1.88 1.82
N ALA A 74 2.82 0.76 2.53
CA ALA A 74 4.12 0.26 2.96
C ALA A 74 4.87 -0.39 1.78
N GLY A 75 6.18 -0.23 1.79
CA GLY A 75 7.06 -0.85 0.81
C GLY A 75 8.50 -0.45 1.03
N ILE A 76 9.39 -1.29 0.55
CA ILE A 76 10.86 -1.09 0.56
C ILE A 76 11.41 -1.28 -0.84
N VAL A 77 12.58 -0.72 -1.10
CA VAL A 77 13.30 -0.81 -2.37
C VAL A 77 14.75 -1.17 -2.13
N ALA A 78 15.34 -1.87 -3.07
CA ALA A 78 16.79 -2.06 -3.19
C ALA A 78 17.21 -1.84 -4.64
N PHE A 79 18.47 -1.42 -4.82
CA PHE A 79 19.09 -1.16 -6.10
C PHE A 79 20.37 -1.99 -6.26
N GLY A 80 20.67 -2.40 -7.47
CA GLY A 80 21.89 -3.12 -7.83
C GLY A 80 21.63 -4.29 -8.78
N ASP A 81 22.73 -4.80 -9.37
CA ASP A 81 22.69 -5.96 -10.23
C ASP A 81 22.22 -7.20 -9.47
N LEU A 82 21.36 -8.00 -10.08
CA LEU A 82 20.82 -9.22 -9.47
C LEU A 82 21.93 -10.17 -9.01
N VAL A 83 23.02 -10.29 -9.76
CA VAL A 83 24.14 -11.18 -9.42
C VAL A 83 24.85 -10.76 -8.14
N ALA A 84 24.86 -9.47 -7.81
CA ALA A 84 25.49 -8.90 -6.62
C ALA A 84 24.49 -8.68 -5.46
N THR A 85 23.20 -8.92 -5.66
CA THR A 85 22.19 -8.70 -4.63
C THR A 85 22.20 -9.87 -3.63
N ASP A 86 22.36 -9.55 -2.35
CA ASP A 86 22.27 -10.55 -1.27
C ASP A 86 20.88 -11.22 -1.28
N PRO A 87 20.77 -12.56 -1.24
CA PRO A 87 19.49 -13.26 -1.14
C PRO A 87 18.58 -12.76 -0.01
N VAL A 88 19.15 -12.37 1.13
CA VAL A 88 18.38 -11.81 2.27
C VAL A 88 17.65 -10.53 1.88
N VAL A 89 18.27 -9.68 1.06
CA VAL A 89 17.64 -8.45 0.55
C VAL A 89 16.46 -8.79 -0.36
N ILE A 90 16.59 -9.83 -1.19
CA ILE A 90 15.50 -10.31 -2.05
C ILE A 90 14.34 -10.82 -1.18
N GLU A 91 14.65 -11.66 -0.19
CA GLU A 91 13.63 -12.19 0.75
C GLU A 91 12.91 -11.06 1.48
N GLU A 92 13.63 -10.07 1.99
CA GLU A 92 13.04 -8.94 2.72
C GLU A 92 12.09 -8.12 1.82
N MET A 93 12.46 -7.92 0.55
CA MET A 93 11.59 -7.25 -0.42
C MET A 93 10.31 -8.05 -0.69
N PHE A 94 10.41 -9.36 -0.87
CA PHE A 94 9.22 -10.19 -1.08
C PHE A 94 8.35 -10.29 0.18
N LEU A 95 8.93 -10.42 1.36
CA LEU A 95 8.21 -10.39 2.62
C LEU A 95 7.42 -9.09 2.78
N THR A 96 8.08 -7.94 2.57
CA THR A 96 7.44 -6.63 2.81
C THR A 96 6.49 -6.22 1.67
N ASN A 97 6.87 -6.43 0.40
CA ASN A 97 6.15 -5.87 -0.74
C ASN A 97 5.09 -6.82 -1.32
N ALA A 98 5.18 -8.13 -1.07
CA ALA A 98 4.29 -9.13 -1.66
C ALA A 98 3.57 -9.97 -0.61
N LEU A 99 4.28 -10.71 0.23
CA LEU A 99 3.66 -11.62 1.21
C LEU A 99 2.93 -10.85 2.31
N GLY A 100 3.55 -9.83 2.87
CA GLY A 100 2.94 -8.99 3.90
C GLY A 100 1.61 -8.37 3.48
N PRO A 101 1.48 -7.75 2.30
CA PRO A 101 0.20 -7.28 1.79
C PRO A 101 -0.85 -8.39 1.59
N LEU A 102 -0.45 -9.62 1.22
CA LEU A 102 -1.37 -10.75 1.12
C LEU A 102 -1.86 -11.20 2.50
N TRP A 103 -0.96 -11.35 3.49
CA TRP A 103 -1.34 -11.66 4.87
C TRP A 103 -2.19 -10.55 5.48
N LEU A 104 -1.86 -9.29 5.21
CA LEU A 104 -2.68 -8.15 5.63
C LEU A 104 -4.10 -8.27 5.05
N ALA A 105 -4.23 -8.48 3.74
CA ALA A 105 -5.52 -8.65 3.10
C ALA A 105 -6.31 -9.82 3.70
N GLN A 106 -5.66 -10.97 3.87
CA GLN A 106 -6.26 -12.17 4.47
C GLN A 106 -6.86 -11.87 5.85
N ALA A 107 -6.13 -11.14 6.69
CA ALA A 107 -6.57 -10.85 8.06
C ALA A 107 -7.68 -9.78 8.11
N VAL A 108 -7.64 -8.75 7.24
CA VAL A 108 -8.58 -7.62 7.32
C VAL A 108 -9.89 -7.83 6.57
N LEU A 109 -9.91 -8.68 5.53
CA LEU A 109 -11.09 -8.88 4.68
C LEU A 109 -12.34 -9.32 5.44
N PRO A 110 -12.29 -10.22 6.45
CA PRO A 110 -13.48 -10.59 7.22
C PRO A 110 -14.11 -9.39 7.95
N THR A 111 -13.28 -8.53 8.57
CA THR A 111 -13.76 -7.32 9.27
C THR A 111 -14.25 -6.26 8.27
N LEU A 112 -13.58 -6.09 7.13
CA LEU A 112 -14.03 -5.18 6.08
C LEU A 112 -15.36 -5.62 5.45
N ALA A 113 -15.69 -6.92 5.49
CA ALA A 113 -16.96 -7.44 5.00
C ALA A 113 -18.15 -6.94 5.85
N GLU A 114 -17.97 -6.77 7.16
CA GLU A 114 -19.00 -6.27 8.07
C GLU A 114 -19.44 -4.84 7.73
N SER A 115 -18.48 -4.01 7.26
CA SER A 115 -18.73 -2.63 6.85
C SER A 115 -18.95 -2.43 5.35
N LYS A 116 -18.85 -3.49 4.54
CA LYS A 116 -18.76 -3.42 3.07
C LYS A 116 -17.66 -2.45 2.64
N GLY A 117 -16.53 -2.56 3.30
CA GLY A 117 -15.40 -1.66 3.25
C GLY A 117 -14.55 -1.78 1.99
N PHE A 118 -13.28 -1.35 2.11
CA PHE A 118 -12.33 -1.45 1.00
C PHE A 118 -10.92 -1.82 1.46
N PHE A 119 -10.18 -2.48 0.57
CA PHE A 119 -8.75 -2.73 0.66
C PHE A 119 -8.05 -2.11 -0.57
N ALA A 120 -7.15 -1.17 -0.36
CA ALA A 120 -6.39 -0.50 -1.41
C ALA A 120 -4.89 -0.80 -1.26
N ASN A 121 -4.25 -1.24 -2.33
CA ASN A 121 -2.81 -1.53 -2.35
C ASN A 121 -2.07 -0.56 -3.28
N ILE A 122 -0.84 -0.18 -2.91
CA ILE A 122 0.05 0.62 -3.74
C ILE A 122 1.18 -0.26 -4.26
N SER A 123 1.07 -0.69 -5.51
CA SER A 123 2.13 -1.45 -6.17
C SER A 123 3.16 -0.57 -6.88
N GLY A 124 2.72 0.44 -7.64
CA GLY A 124 3.60 1.38 -8.36
C GLY A 124 3.89 0.95 -9.80
N VAL A 125 4.42 1.88 -10.59
CA VAL A 125 4.75 1.68 -12.03
C VAL A 125 5.69 0.51 -12.27
N VAL A 126 6.55 0.19 -11.33
CA VAL A 126 7.50 -0.93 -11.42
C VAL A 126 6.81 -2.31 -11.42
N ALA A 127 5.52 -2.36 -11.14
CA ALA A 127 4.69 -3.55 -11.36
C ALA A 127 4.27 -3.71 -12.83
N GLU A 128 4.31 -2.63 -13.62
CA GLU A 128 4.01 -2.61 -15.06
C GLU A 128 5.26 -2.70 -15.92
N GLN A 129 6.40 -2.21 -15.40
CA GLN A 129 7.66 -2.09 -16.13
C GLN A 129 8.82 -2.66 -15.32
N SER A 130 9.58 -3.56 -15.91
CA SER A 130 10.81 -4.08 -15.30
C SER A 130 11.99 -3.17 -15.62
N LEU A 131 12.76 -2.81 -14.61
CA LEU A 131 13.93 -1.95 -14.74
C LEU A 131 15.20 -2.72 -14.36
N ALA A 132 16.29 -2.50 -15.13
CA ALA A 132 17.62 -2.98 -14.75
C ALA A 132 18.00 -2.42 -13.37
N ASN A 133 18.82 -3.15 -12.64
CA ASN A 133 19.23 -2.81 -11.26
C ASN A 133 18.12 -2.70 -10.22
N MET A 134 16.89 -3.14 -10.56
CA MET A 134 15.73 -3.16 -9.69
C MET A 134 14.94 -4.48 -9.83
N VAL A 135 15.55 -5.53 -10.37
CA VAL A 135 14.85 -6.77 -10.73
C VAL A 135 14.05 -7.37 -9.56
N PRO A 136 14.59 -7.57 -8.35
CA PRO A 136 13.81 -8.12 -7.25
C PRO A 136 12.70 -7.17 -6.77
N TYR A 137 12.93 -5.86 -6.80
CA TYR A 137 11.91 -4.87 -6.46
C TYR A 137 10.74 -4.91 -7.44
N CYS A 138 11.02 -4.86 -8.75
CA CYS A 138 9.99 -4.96 -9.78
C CYS A 138 9.20 -6.27 -9.65
N ALA A 139 9.89 -7.39 -9.45
CA ALA A 139 9.27 -8.70 -9.27
C ALA A 139 8.34 -8.74 -8.05
N SER A 140 8.77 -8.19 -6.90
CA SER A 140 7.95 -8.15 -5.67
C SER A 140 6.68 -7.30 -5.84
N LYS A 141 6.79 -6.15 -6.53
CA LYS A 141 5.65 -5.28 -6.82
C LYS A 141 4.72 -5.86 -7.90
N ALA A 142 5.27 -6.52 -8.90
CA ALA A 142 4.48 -7.24 -9.90
C ALA A 142 3.70 -8.41 -9.27
N ALA A 143 4.29 -9.15 -8.33
CA ALA A 143 3.63 -10.25 -7.64
C ALA A 143 2.34 -9.80 -6.94
N ILE A 144 2.41 -8.76 -6.12
CA ILE A 144 1.21 -8.25 -5.43
C ILE A 144 0.22 -7.62 -6.40
N SER A 145 0.66 -6.84 -7.38
CA SER A 145 -0.23 -6.24 -8.38
C SER A 145 -0.99 -7.32 -9.17
N HIS A 146 -0.31 -8.41 -9.55
CA HIS A 146 -0.95 -9.53 -10.25
C HIS A 146 -1.95 -10.29 -9.38
N ALA A 147 -1.77 -10.33 -8.06
CA ALA A 147 -2.71 -10.96 -7.15
C ALA A 147 -4.02 -10.15 -6.97
N MET A 148 -3.98 -8.82 -7.11
CA MET A 148 -5.11 -7.94 -6.83
C MET A 148 -6.38 -8.24 -7.64
N PRO A 149 -6.35 -8.54 -8.96
CA PRO A 149 -7.54 -8.93 -9.72
C PRO A 149 -8.19 -10.22 -9.21
N GLY A 150 -7.40 -11.20 -8.76
CA GLY A 150 -7.90 -12.44 -8.13
C GLY A 150 -8.59 -12.14 -6.81
N LEU A 151 -7.90 -11.43 -5.93
CA LEU A 151 -8.41 -11.01 -4.62
C LEU A 151 -9.72 -10.20 -4.76
N ARG A 152 -9.81 -9.30 -5.75
CA ARG A 152 -11.02 -8.53 -6.05
C ARG A 152 -12.23 -9.41 -6.36
N ARG A 153 -12.02 -10.51 -7.14
CA ARG A 153 -13.11 -11.46 -7.47
C ARG A 153 -13.61 -12.20 -6.23
N GLU A 154 -12.70 -12.60 -5.35
CA GLU A 154 -13.04 -13.26 -4.07
C GLU A 154 -13.73 -12.29 -3.12
N ALA A 155 -13.17 -11.11 -2.90
CA ALA A 155 -13.67 -10.09 -2.00
C ALA A 155 -15.05 -9.53 -2.42
N ARG A 156 -15.37 -9.57 -3.72
CA ARG A 156 -16.71 -9.15 -4.21
C ARG A 156 -17.84 -9.93 -3.57
N ARG A 157 -17.65 -11.21 -3.25
CA ARG A 157 -18.65 -12.05 -2.57
C ARG A 157 -18.88 -11.60 -1.13
N LEU A 158 -17.89 -10.92 -0.53
CA LEU A 158 -17.94 -10.34 0.80
C LEU A 158 -18.46 -8.89 0.78
N GLY A 159 -18.70 -8.32 -0.39
CA GLY A 159 -19.10 -6.92 -0.53
C GLY A 159 -17.93 -5.94 -0.34
N VAL A 160 -16.68 -6.42 -0.28
CA VAL A 160 -15.49 -5.59 -0.09
C VAL A 160 -14.94 -5.13 -1.44
N HIS A 161 -14.64 -3.84 -1.55
CA HIS A 161 -13.97 -3.28 -2.72
C HIS A 161 -12.44 -3.44 -2.58
N VAL A 162 -11.80 -3.99 -3.62
CA VAL A 162 -10.34 -4.17 -3.66
C VAL A 162 -9.78 -3.39 -4.83
N ALA A 163 -8.78 -2.53 -4.56
CA ALA A 163 -8.14 -1.67 -5.55
C ALA A 163 -6.61 -1.82 -5.55
N ASP A 164 -5.98 -1.62 -6.72
CA ASP A 164 -4.53 -1.55 -6.88
C ASP A 164 -4.13 -0.27 -7.62
N PHE A 165 -3.22 0.50 -7.05
CA PHE A 165 -2.76 1.76 -7.60
C PHE A 165 -1.29 1.66 -7.97
N ARG A 166 -0.96 2.09 -9.19
CA ARG A 166 0.38 2.00 -9.75
C ARG A 166 0.94 3.39 -10.07
N PRO A 167 1.14 4.26 -9.06
CA PRO A 167 1.68 5.59 -9.32
C PRO A 167 3.06 5.49 -9.99
N PRO A 168 3.40 6.45 -10.88
CA PRO A 168 4.74 6.58 -11.42
C PRO A 168 5.74 7.04 -10.36
N HIS A 169 6.98 7.33 -10.76
CA HIS A 169 7.97 7.88 -9.84
C HIS A 169 7.40 9.13 -9.13
N THR A 170 7.45 9.10 -7.81
CA THR A 170 6.87 10.12 -6.93
C THR A 170 7.92 10.51 -5.90
N GLU A 171 8.07 11.79 -5.59
CA GLU A 171 9.11 12.36 -4.71
C GLU A 171 8.86 12.05 -3.23
N THR A 172 8.74 10.77 -2.91
CA THR A 172 8.48 10.27 -1.55
C THR A 172 9.72 10.10 -0.70
N GLY A 173 10.91 10.27 -1.28
CA GLY A 173 12.18 9.94 -0.65
C GLY A 173 12.41 8.44 -0.43
N LEU A 174 11.61 7.55 -1.03
CA LEU A 174 11.78 6.09 -0.91
C LEU A 174 13.14 5.64 -1.45
N ALA A 175 13.57 6.20 -2.58
CA ALA A 175 14.84 5.88 -3.21
C ALA A 175 16.05 6.17 -2.30
N GLY A 176 15.98 7.23 -1.49
CA GLY A 176 17.01 7.59 -0.50
C GLY A 176 16.99 6.71 0.75
N ARG A 177 16.01 5.83 0.91
CA ARG A 177 15.87 4.87 2.02
C ARG A 177 15.95 3.43 1.54
N ALA A 178 16.68 3.18 0.44
CA ALA A 178 16.90 1.83 -0.07
C ALA A 178 17.53 0.93 1.01
N ILE A 179 17.06 -0.31 1.11
CA ILE A 179 17.62 -1.28 2.07
C ILE A 179 18.97 -1.84 1.61
N ALA A 180 19.29 -1.74 0.32
CA ALA A 180 20.58 -2.06 -0.26
C ALA A 180 20.79 -1.28 -1.57
N GLY A 181 22.06 -1.04 -1.90
CA GLY A 181 22.46 -0.33 -3.09
C GLY A 181 22.15 1.17 -3.07
N THR A 182 22.40 1.82 -4.19
CA THR A 182 22.19 3.27 -4.37
C THR A 182 21.28 3.51 -5.55
N ALA A 183 20.30 4.38 -5.38
CA ALA A 183 19.39 4.76 -6.45
C ALA A 183 20.15 5.40 -7.63
N PRO A 184 19.85 5.03 -8.86
CA PRO A 184 20.32 5.78 -10.02
C PRO A 184 19.66 7.18 -10.02
N PRO A 185 20.20 8.13 -10.80
CA PRO A 185 19.50 9.40 -11.01
C PRO A 185 18.17 9.14 -11.71
N PHE A 186 17.08 9.54 -11.07
CA PHE A 186 15.74 9.51 -11.67
C PHE A 186 15.38 10.91 -12.21
N PRO A 187 14.56 10.98 -13.26
CA PRO A 187 13.87 12.23 -13.59
C PRO A 187 13.03 12.70 -12.41
N GLN A 188 12.73 13.99 -12.35
CA GLN A 188 11.83 14.53 -11.34
C GLN A 188 10.49 13.80 -11.37
N GLY A 189 10.09 13.28 -10.21
CA GLY A 189 8.85 12.56 -10.02
C GLY A 189 7.66 13.46 -9.74
N LEU A 190 6.50 12.85 -9.59
CA LEU A 190 5.27 13.55 -9.23
C LEU A 190 5.31 14.05 -7.78
N ASP A 191 4.52 15.08 -7.51
CA ASP A 191 4.24 15.57 -6.17
C ASP A 191 3.45 14.52 -5.35
N PRO A 192 3.94 14.09 -4.17
CA PRO A 192 3.25 13.13 -3.33
C PRO A 192 1.82 13.50 -2.95
N ASP A 193 1.55 14.81 -2.76
CA ASP A 193 0.21 15.27 -2.41
C ASP A 193 -0.76 15.17 -3.60
N ALA A 194 -0.27 15.42 -4.82
CA ALA A 194 -1.07 15.22 -6.03
C ALA A 194 -1.41 13.74 -6.23
N VAL A 195 -0.42 12.86 -6.08
CA VAL A 195 -0.62 11.41 -6.16
C VAL A 195 -1.58 10.92 -5.08
N ALA A 196 -1.47 11.40 -3.84
CA ALA A 196 -2.36 11.06 -2.75
C ALA A 196 -3.81 11.48 -3.03
N ARG A 197 -4.03 12.70 -3.55
CA ARG A 197 -5.36 13.17 -3.97
C ARG A 197 -5.97 12.24 -5.02
N ARG A 198 -5.21 11.87 -6.06
CA ARG A 198 -5.67 10.97 -7.12
C ARG A 198 -6.05 9.58 -6.58
N ILE A 199 -5.25 9.05 -5.65
CA ILE A 199 -5.54 7.77 -4.99
C ILE A 199 -6.84 7.84 -4.18
N VAL A 200 -7.01 8.89 -3.38
CA VAL A 200 -8.22 9.04 -2.55
C VAL A 200 -9.47 9.32 -3.41
N ASP A 201 -9.32 10.03 -4.54
CA ASP A 201 -10.38 10.17 -5.55
C ASP A 201 -10.80 8.81 -6.10
N ALA A 202 -9.84 7.96 -6.45
CA ALA A 202 -10.09 6.61 -6.96
C ALA A 202 -10.79 5.72 -5.92
N ILE A 203 -10.39 5.80 -4.65
CA ILE A 203 -11.06 5.11 -3.54
C ILE A 203 -12.52 5.57 -3.43
N ALA A 204 -12.77 6.88 -3.45
CA ALA A 204 -14.13 7.44 -3.39
C ALA A 204 -14.97 7.05 -4.59
N ALA A 205 -14.37 6.98 -5.78
CA ALA A 205 -15.04 6.55 -7.01
C ALA A 205 -15.22 5.02 -7.11
N ASN A 206 -14.65 4.24 -6.18
CA ASN A 206 -14.55 2.78 -6.24
C ASN A 206 -13.87 2.30 -7.55
N GLU A 207 -12.84 3.03 -8.01
CA GLU A 207 -12.02 2.55 -9.12
C GLU A 207 -11.26 1.30 -8.70
N PRO A 208 -11.30 0.22 -9.49
CA PRO A 208 -10.65 -1.03 -9.12
C PRO A 208 -9.14 -0.99 -9.31
N GLU A 209 -8.67 -0.10 -10.15
CA GLU A 209 -7.24 0.12 -10.43
C GLU A 209 -7.01 1.50 -11.04
N VAL A 210 -5.81 2.02 -10.84
CA VAL A 210 -5.32 3.21 -11.52
C VAL A 210 -3.92 2.89 -12.05
N ALA A 211 -3.81 2.79 -13.38
CA ALA A 211 -2.53 2.57 -14.06
C ALA A 211 -1.61 3.79 -13.92
N SER A 212 -0.30 3.60 -14.14
CA SER A 212 0.68 4.68 -13.99
C SER A 212 0.40 5.87 -14.91
N SER A 213 -0.12 5.62 -16.11
CA SER A 213 -0.51 6.66 -17.08
C SER A 213 -1.75 7.47 -16.71
N ALA A 214 -2.43 7.17 -15.62
CA ALA A 214 -3.63 7.86 -15.16
C ALA A 214 -3.40 8.72 -13.90
N PHE A 215 -2.13 9.06 -13.63
CA PHE A 215 -1.70 9.95 -12.54
C PHE A 215 -1.22 11.32 -13.05
N ASP A 216 -1.48 11.67 -14.30
CA ASP A 216 -1.08 12.95 -14.91
C ASP A 216 -1.85 14.16 -14.32
#